data_cb4452d409572627e49500275b535a44
#
_entry.id   cb4452d409572627e49500275b535a44
#
_cell.length_a   1.000
_cell.length_b   1.000
_cell.length_c   1.000
_cell.angle_alpha   90.00
_cell.angle_beta   90.00
_cell.angle_gamma   90.00
#
_symmetry.space_group_name_H-M   'P 1'
#
loop_
_entity.id
_entity.type
_entity.pdbx_description
1 polymer ?
#
loop_
_entity_poly.entity_id
_entity_poly.type
_entity_poly.pdbx_seq_one_letter_code
_entity_poly.pdbx_strand_id
1 'polypeptide(L)'
;MNLYNDDMFHLFDKIEDESINLILTDFPYGTLNKRNEWDTIIDYPTFWKHVDRICKPNSAIISTAAQPFTSKLISSNYNDFKYTLIWEKSKASGYLNAKKQPLKAHEDIVVFYKKQTTYNPQFTTGVPYDKGKAVRDTEAYGKQTKAVHVKDTEGKRYPRSVLYFKTAEDEGKLHPTQKPIALYEYLIRTYSNEGDTILDPCMGSGTTGAACMTTNRNFIGIESNTEYYNIASNRLQPVDKVAQSPLEFIMFGGTL
;
A
#
# COMPACT_ATOMS: atom_id res chain seq x y z
N MET A 1 -12.14 -1.82 12.79
CA MET A 1 -10.74 -1.31 12.83
C MET A 1 -10.18 -1.47 14.20
N ASN A 2 -8.95 -1.98 14.30
CA ASN A 2 -8.25 -2.18 15.57
C ASN A 2 -6.90 -1.46 15.48
N LEU A 3 -6.66 -0.47 16.33
CA LEU A 3 -5.44 0.32 16.36
C LEU A 3 -4.72 0.10 17.70
N TYR A 4 -3.41 -0.05 17.65
CA TYR A 4 -2.59 -0.35 18.81
C TYR A 4 -1.37 0.57 18.87
N ASN A 5 -1.14 1.19 20.04
CA ASN A 5 0.07 1.93 20.33
C ASN A 5 1.05 1.01 21.08
N ASP A 6 1.83 0.23 20.33
CA ASP A 6 2.75 -0.75 20.88
C ASP A 6 3.83 -1.11 19.84
N ASP A 7 4.83 -1.89 20.24
CA ASP A 7 5.76 -2.53 19.32
C ASP A 7 5.07 -3.68 18.56
N MET A 8 5.36 -3.80 17.26
CA MET A 8 4.74 -4.82 16.41
C MET A 8 4.98 -6.25 16.92
N PHE A 9 6.17 -6.54 17.44
CA PHE A 9 6.52 -7.89 17.89
C PHE A 9 5.74 -8.30 19.14
N HIS A 10 5.43 -7.36 20.05
CA HIS A 10 4.57 -7.63 21.20
C HIS A 10 3.12 -7.94 20.77
N LEU A 11 2.66 -7.30 19.70
CA LEU A 11 1.29 -7.50 19.23
C LEU A 11 1.15 -8.72 18.33
N PHE A 12 2.16 -9.05 17.57
CA PHE A 12 2.10 -10.22 16.71
C PHE A 12 1.73 -11.49 17.49
N ASP A 13 2.22 -11.67 18.70
CA ASP A 13 1.89 -12.82 19.56
C ASP A 13 0.39 -12.90 19.92
N LYS A 14 -0.35 -11.79 19.83
CA LYS A 14 -1.78 -11.71 20.12
C LYS A 14 -2.68 -11.84 18.88
N ILE A 15 -2.09 -11.83 17.68
CA ILE A 15 -2.80 -12.03 16.41
C ILE A 15 -2.99 -13.53 16.19
N GLU A 16 -4.21 -13.92 15.85
CA GLU A 16 -4.57 -15.32 15.56
C GLU A 16 -3.80 -15.85 14.33
N ASP A 17 -3.50 -17.13 14.35
CA ASP A 17 -2.85 -17.82 13.23
C ASP A 17 -3.73 -17.74 11.98
N GLU A 18 -3.09 -17.58 10.82
CA GLU A 18 -3.75 -17.54 9.51
C GLU A 18 -4.96 -16.59 9.43
N SER A 19 -4.93 -15.46 10.16
CA SER A 19 -6.03 -14.48 10.21
C SER A 19 -5.83 -13.31 9.24
N ILE A 20 -4.59 -13.02 8.82
CA ILE A 20 -4.24 -11.88 7.97
C ILE A 20 -4.27 -12.26 6.49
N ASN A 21 -4.96 -11.45 5.67
CA ASN A 21 -5.07 -11.64 4.22
C ASN A 21 -4.02 -10.84 3.43
N LEU A 22 -3.61 -9.68 3.95
CA LEU A 22 -2.61 -8.81 3.32
C LEU A 22 -1.85 -8.04 4.40
N ILE A 23 -0.52 -8.00 4.30
CA ILE A 23 0.29 -6.99 4.97
C ILE A 23 0.61 -5.90 3.95
N LEU A 24 0.25 -4.65 4.24
CA LEU A 24 0.60 -3.48 3.44
C LEU A 24 1.19 -2.42 4.35
N THR A 25 2.47 -2.11 4.15
CA THR A 25 3.23 -1.29 5.11
C THR A 25 4.30 -0.43 4.44
N ASP A 26 4.81 0.54 5.18
CA ASP A 26 5.98 1.35 4.85
C ASP A 26 6.98 1.22 6.00
N PHE A 27 7.83 0.20 5.96
CA PHE A 27 8.82 -0.03 7.01
C PHE A 27 9.77 1.15 7.19
N PRO A 28 10.35 1.36 8.38
CA PRO A 28 11.46 2.29 8.56
C PRO A 28 12.68 1.83 7.75
N TYR A 29 13.26 2.76 6.97
CA TYR A 29 14.36 2.44 6.04
C TYR A 29 15.75 2.48 6.69
N GLY A 30 15.87 3.07 7.90
CA GLY A 30 17.16 3.29 8.56
C GLY A 30 18.08 4.27 7.82
N THR A 31 17.50 5.17 7.02
CA THR A 31 18.24 6.09 6.15
C THR A 31 18.17 7.55 6.61
N LEU A 32 17.30 7.86 7.54
CA LEU A 32 17.19 9.18 8.14
C LEU A 32 18.26 9.35 9.21
N ASN A 33 18.57 10.60 9.55
CA ASN A 33 19.63 10.86 10.50
C ASN A 33 19.21 10.46 11.94
N LYS A 34 20.19 10.33 12.84
CA LYS A 34 20.04 9.87 14.24
C LYS A 34 19.01 10.64 15.10
N ARG A 35 18.38 11.70 14.58
CA ARG A 35 17.32 12.44 15.29
C ARG A 35 15.95 11.77 15.17
N ASN A 36 15.81 10.80 14.25
CA ASN A 36 14.56 10.08 14.05
C ASN A 36 14.71 8.65 14.61
N GLU A 37 14.48 8.50 15.91
CA GLU A 37 14.60 7.23 16.64
C GLU A 37 13.69 6.13 16.07
N TRP A 38 12.56 6.50 15.46
CA TRP A 38 11.63 5.58 14.82
C TRP A 38 12.16 4.98 13.49
N ASP A 39 13.19 5.60 12.85
CA ASP A 39 13.75 5.07 11.60
C ASP A 39 14.80 3.99 11.87
N THR A 40 14.43 2.97 12.61
CA THR A 40 15.29 1.82 12.94
C THR A 40 14.87 0.61 12.12
N ILE A 41 15.86 -0.03 11.47
CA ILE A 41 15.61 -1.24 10.68
C ILE A 41 15.12 -2.36 11.60
N ILE A 42 14.01 -2.99 11.22
CA ILE A 42 13.40 -4.09 11.97
C ILE A 42 14.24 -5.38 11.93
N ASP A 43 14.03 -6.27 12.89
CA ASP A 43 14.56 -7.63 12.87
C ASP A 43 13.78 -8.50 11.88
N TYR A 44 14.29 -8.63 10.65
CA TYR A 44 13.63 -9.40 9.59
C TYR A 44 13.43 -10.88 9.91
N PRO A 45 14.41 -11.62 10.47
CA PRO A 45 14.21 -13.02 10.83
C PRO A 45 12.99 -13.21 11.74
N THR A 46 12.88 -12.41 12.80
CA THR A 46 11.72 -12.43 13.70
C THR A 46 10.45 -12.01 12.99
N PHE A 47 10.48 -10.95 12.18
CA PHE A 47 9.34 -10.51 11.39
C PHE A 47 8.78 -11.62 10.50
N TRP A 48 9.61 -12.26 9.68
CA TRP A 48 9.17 -13.31 8.76
C TRP A 48 8.64 -14.54 9.50
N LYS A 49 9.19 -14.89 10.67
CA LYS A 49 8.66 -15.97 11.51
C LYS A 49 7.23 -15.68 11.97
N HIS A 50 6.92 -14.46 12.38
CA HIS A 50 5.56 -14.08 12.73
C HIS A 50 4.63 -14.05 11.52
N VAL A 51 5.09 -13.48 10.39
CA VAL A 51 4.35 -13.48 9.12
C VAL A 51 3.93 -14.89 8.72
N ASP A 52 4.84 -15.86 8.86
CA ASP A 52 4.58 -17.26 8.56
C ASP A 52 3.46 -17.88 9.39
N ARG A 53 3.23 -17.37 10.60
CA ARG A 53 2.18 -17.85 11.50
C ARG A 53 0.86 -17.10 11.28
N ILE A 54 0.90 -15.76 11.24
CA ILE A 54 -0.33 -14.95 11.26
C ILE A 54 -0.98 -14.78 9.89
N CYS A 55 -0.21 -14.92 8.79
CA CYS A 55 -0.70 -14.75 7.44
C CYS A 55 -1.32 -16.04 6.89
N LYS A 56 -2.41 -15.92 6.16
CA LYS A 56 -2.96 -17.03 5.38
C LYS A 56 -1.96 -17.49 4.31
N PRO A 57 -1.99 -18.76 3.89
CA PRO A 57 -1.00 -19.29 2.94
C PRO A 57 -0.89 -18.53 1.60
N ASN A 58 -1.95 -17.83 1.20
CA ASN A 58 -2.02 -17.04 -0.03
C ASN A 58 -2.01 -15.53 0.21
N SER A 59 -1.59 -15.07 1.38
CA SER A 59 -1.46 -13.65 1.67
C SER A 59 -0.32 -13.02 0.89
N ALA A 60 -0.49 -11.78 0.47
CA ALA A 60 0.62 -10.95 0.01
C ALA A 60 1.20 -10.15 1.17
N ILE A 61 2.50 -9.91 1.12
CA ILE A 61 3.21 -8.97 1.97
C ILE A 61 3.80 -7.91 1.05
N ILE A 62 3.36 -6.67 1.21
CA ILE A 62 3.70 -5.57 0.32
C ILE A 62 4.27 -4.42 1.13
N SER A 63 5.42 -3.94 0.71
CA SER A 63 6.06 -2.77 1.32
C SER A 63 6.49 -1.77 0.26
N THR A 64 6.24 -0.49 0.51
CA THR A 64 6.96 0.57 -0.17
C THR A 64 8.42 0.55 0.26
N ALA A 65 9.32 0.89 -0.63
CA ALA A 65 10.75 0.82 -0.42
C ALA A 65 11.52 1.78 -1.33
N ALA A 66 12.77 2.02 -0.99
CA ALA A 66 13.70 2.77 -1.82
C ALA A 66 15.12 2.26 -1.62
N GLN A 67 15.94 2.28 -2.67
CA GLN A 67 17.34 1.85 -2.56
C GLN A 67 18.12 2.70 -1.53
N PRO A 68 19.02 2.10 -0.71
CA PRO A 68 19.46 0.68 -0.72
C PRO A 68 18.54 -0.26 0.10
N PHE A 69 17.52 0.27 0.78
CA PHE A 69 16.60 -0.50 1.60
C PHE A 69 15.86 -1.58 0.80
N THR A 70 15.43 -1.29 -0.43
CA THR A 70 14.78 -2.27 -1.32
C THR A 70 15.59 -3.56 -1.47
N SER A 71 16.89 -3.44 -1.73
CA SER A 71 17.77 -4.61 -1.87
C SER A 71 17.88 -5.41 -0.58
N LYS A 72 17.95 -4.72 0.57
CA LYS A 72 18.00 -5.37 1.88
C LYS A 72 16.71 -6.11 2.21
N LEU A 73 15.56 -5.49 1.94
CA LEU A 73 14.25 -6.08 2.16
C LEU A 73 14.06 -7.33 1.28
N ILE A 74 14.40 -7.27 -0.01
CA ILE A 74 14.32 -8.42 -0.92
C ILE A 74 15.22 -9.56 -0.44
N SER A 75 16.46 -9.24 -0.05
CA SER A 75 17.41 -10.25 0.44
C SER A 75 16.98 -10.91 1.74
N SER A 76 16.15 -10.25 2.56
CA SER A 76 15.67 -10.79 3.83
C SER A 76 14.70 -11.98 3.67
N ASN A 77 14.01 -12.09 2.51
CA ASN A 77 13.15 -13.24 2.16
C ASN A 77 13.10 -13.43 0.64
N TYR A 78 14.23 -13.77 0.06
CA TYR A 78 14.37 -13.94 -1.39
C TYR A 78 13.47 -15.04 -1.96
N ASN A 79 13.19 -16.09 -1.21
CA ASN A 79 12.37 -17.21 -1.66
C ASN A 79 10.90 -16.81 -1.94
N ASP A 80 10.35 -15.92 -1.12
CA ASP A 80 8.98 -15.46 -1.25
C ASP A 80 8.85 -14.18 -2.08
N PHE A 81 9.97 -13.52 -2.39
CA PHE A 81 9.98 -12.38 -3.31
C PHE A 81 9.48 -12.79 -4.69
N LYS A 82 8.59 -11.97 -5.28
CA LYS A 82 8.01 -12.24 -6.60
C LYS A 82 8.37 -11.18 -7.63
N TYR A 83 8.08 -9.94 -7.33
CA TYR A 83 8.35 -8.80 -8.23
C TYR A 83 8.29 -7.48 -7.48
N THR A 84 8.75 -6.43 -8.16
CA THR A 84 8.52 -5.05 -7.75
C THR A 84 7.56 -4.36 -8.71
N LEU A 85 6.73 -3.47 -8.16
CA LEU A 85 6.08 -2.40 -8.91
C LEU A 85 6.83 -1.11 -8.66
N ILE A 86 6.71 -0.16 -9.55
CA ILE A 86 7.31 1.17 -9.43
C ILE A 86 6.19 2.19 -9.22
N TRP A 87 6.22 2.88 -8.10
CA TRP A 87 5.39 4.06 -7.93
C TRP A 87 6.12 5.28 -8.50
N GLU A 88 5.69 5.77 -9.67
CA GLU A 88 6.12 7.03 -10.24
C GLU A 88 5.40 8.18 -9.53
N LYS A 89 6.18 9.09 -8.95
CA LYS A 89 5.69 10.21 -8.15
C LYS A 89 5.46 11.45 -9.00
N SER A 90 4.44 12.25 -8.67
CA SER A 90 4.22 13.55 -9.30
C SER A 90 5.33 14.57 -9.03
N LYS A 91 6.02 14.42 -7.88
CA LYS A 91 7.16 15.27 -7.51
C LYS A 91 8.36 14.42 -7.15
N ALA A 92 9.47 14.71 -7.78
CA ALA A 92 10.74 14.10 -7.44
C ALA A 92 11.32 14.69 -6.14
N SER A 93 12.07 13.89 -5.40
CA SER A 93 12.75 14.28 -4.16
C SER A 93 14.27 14.28 -4.34
N GLY A 94 15.00 14.78 -3.32
CA GLY A 94 16.47 14.76 -3.31
C GLY A 94 17.13 15.97 -3.98
N TYR A 95 16.45 17.12 -4.08
CA TYR A 95 16.93 18.33 -4.75
C TYR A 95 18.29 18.84 -4.22
N LEU A 96 18.63 18.61 -2.94
CA LEU A 96 19.93 18.97 -2.37
C LEU A 96 21.11 18.28 -3.08
N ASN A 97 20.84 17.13 -3.69
CA ASN A 97 21.82 16.34 -4.43
C ASN A 97 21.69 16.48 -5.95
N ALA A 98 20.86 17.38 -6.47
CA ALA A 98 20.56 17.49 -7.91
C ALA A 98 21.77 17.73 -8.80
N LYS A 99 22.86 18.30 -8.25
CA LYS A 99 24.14 18.51 -8.96
C LYS A 99 25.05 17.26 -8.93
N LYS A 100 24.69 16.20 -8.20
CA LYS A 100 25.53 15.01 -8.00
C LYS A 100 24.88 13.74 -8.53
N GLN A 101 23.53 13.71 -8.59
CA GLN A 101 22.75 12.54 -9.03
C GLN A 101 21.36 12.97 -9.50
N PRO A 102 20.67 12.15 -10.31
CA PRO A 102 19.29 12.41 -10.71
C PRO A 102 18.35 12.55 -9.51
N LEU A 103 17.30 13.37 -9.68
CA LEU A 103 16.22 13.45 -8.69
C LEU A 103 15.48 12.12 -8.62
N LYS A 104 15.08 11.75 -7.41
CA LYS A 104 14.35 10.51 -7.15
C LYS A 104 12.85 10.70 -7.42
N ALA A 105 12.41 10.25 -8.60
CA ALA A 105 11.03 10.39 -9.08
C ALA A 105 10.16 9.16 -8.81
N HIS A 106 10.69 8.10 -8.17
CA HIS A 106 9.95 6.88 -7.91
C HIS A 106 10.29 6.26 -6.56
N GLU A 107 9.43 5.35 -6.13
CA GLU A 107 9.70 4.37 -5.07
C GLU A 107 9.35 2.97 -5.57
N ASP A 108 10.02 1.97 -5.01
CA ASP A 108 9.72 0.57 -5.27
C ASP A 108 8.52 0.14 -4.40
N ILE A 109 7.73 -0.80 -4.91
CA ILE A 109 6.70 -1.52 -4.16
C ILE A 109 7.06 -2.99 -4.25
N VAL A 110 7.56 -3.55 -3.16
CA VAL A 110 8.08 -4.93 -3.13
C VAL A 110 6.97 -5.88 -2.74
N VAL A 111 6.80 -6.95 -3.53
CA VAL A 111 5.71 -7.92 -3.35
C VAL A 111 6.27 -9.30 -3.04
N PHE A 112 5.84 -9.85 -1.91
CA PHE A 112 6.16 -11.21 -1.47
C PHE A 112 4.89 -12.03 -1.30
N TYR A 113 4.95 -13.32 -1.62
CA TYR A 113 3.94 -14.31 -1.23
C TYR A 113 4.50 -15.74 -1.37
N LYS A 114 3.97 -16.68 -0.59
CA LYS A 114 4.36 -18.11 -0.67
C LYS A 114 3.60 -18.82 -1.77
N LYS A 115 2.27 -18.75 -1.74
CA LYS A 115 1.36 -19.28 -2.75
C LYS A 115 0.73 -18.14 -3.53
N GLN A 116 0.26 -18.41 -4.74
CA GLN A 116 -0.41 -17.39 -5.56
C GLN A 116 -1.44 -16.63 -4.72
N THR A 117 -1.21 -15.34 -4.57
CA THR A 117 -2.06 -14.44 -3.81
C THR A 117 -3.33 -14.08 -4.58
N THR A 118 -4.33 -13.52 -3.89
CA THR A 118 -5.43 -12.80 -4.52
C THR A 118 -4.85 -11.76 -5.47
N TYR A 119 -5.33 -11.75 -6.71
CA TYR A 119 -4.93 -10.77 -7.71
C TYR A 119 -6.14 -10.31 -8.51
N ASN A 120 -6.60 -9.11 -8.22
CA ASN A 120 -7.71 -8.44 -8.90
C ASN A 120 -7.13 -7.34 -9.80
N PRO A 121 -6.88 -7.60 -11.08
CA PRO A 121 -6.25 -6.61 -11.97
C PRO A 121 -7.12 -5.36 -12.09
N GLN A 122 -6.55 -4.21 -11.79
CA GLN A 122 -7.20 -2.91 -11.94
C GLN A 122 -7.03 -2.44 -13.40
N PHE A 123 -8.01 -2.78 -14.24
CA PHE A 123 -7.96 -2.49 -15.68
C PHE A 123 -8.02 -0.98 -15.94
N THR A 124 -7.29 -0.54 -16.96
CA THR A 124 -7.44 0.78 -17.55
C THR A 124 -8.16 0.69 -18.89
N THR A 125 -8.74 1.80 -19.34
CA THR A 125 -9.43 1.87 -20.63
C THR A 125 -8.46 2.31 -21.73
N GLY A 126 -8.52 1.65 -22.88
CA GLY A 126 -7.77 2.00 -24.09
C GLY A 126 -8.62 1.79 -25.33
N VAL A 127 -8.08 2.11 -26.50
CA VAL A 127 -8.78 1.88 -27.76
C VAL A 127 -8.87 0.38 -28.02
N PRO A 128 -10.07 -0.18 -28.34
CA PRO A 128 -10.22 -1.58 -28.75
C PRO A 128 -9.28 -1.93 -29.90
N TYR A 129 -8.83 -3.17 -29.98
CA TYR A 129 -7.95 -3.63 -31.05
C TYR A 129 -8.19 -5.08 -31.43
N ASP A 130 -7.84 -5.39 -32.66
CA ASP A 130 -7.74 -6.75 -33.17
C ASP A 130 -6.40 -6.89 -33.91
N LYS A 131 -5.50 -7.72 -33.38
CA LYS A 131 -4.17 -8.00 -33.95
C LYS A 131 -4.17 -9.27 -34.81
N GLY A 132 -5.33 -9.90 -34.99
CA GLY A 132 -5.46 -11.15 -35.72
C GLY A 132 -4.86 -12.35 -34.99
N LYS A 133 -4.72 -13.46 -35.71
CA LYS A 133 -4.09 -14.70 -35.22
C LYS A 133 -2.61 -14.69 -35.54
N ALA A 134 -1.78 -14.92 -34.56
CA ALA A 134 -0.34 -15.08 -34.73
C ALA A 134 0.19 -16.27 -33.91
N VAL A 135 1.13 -16.98 -34.47
CA VAL A 135 2.00 -17.90 -33.73
C VAL A 135 3.27 -17.11 -33.38
N ARG A 136 3.56 -17.01 -32.10
CA ARG A 136 4.81 -16.40 -31.64
C ARG A 136 5.80 -17.51 -31.35
N ASP A 137 6.85 -17.58 -32.16
CA ASP A 137 8.02 -18.39 -31.91
C ASP A 137 9.12 -17.45 -31.45
N THR A 138 9.52 -17.55 -30.20
CA THR A 138 10.62 -16.75 -29.65
C THR A 138 11.58 -17.69 -28.93
N GLU A 139 12.87 -17.58 -29.22
CA GLU A 139 13.92 -18.36 -28.54
C GLU A 139 13.85 -18.22 -27.02
N ALA A 140 13.42 -17.04 -26.52
CA ALA A 140 13.34 -16.74 -25.09
C ALA A 140 12.14 -17.38 -24.37
N TYR A 141 11.00 -17.60 -25.04
CA TYR A 141 9.75 -18.05 -24.40
C TYR A 141 9.23 -19.37 -24.95
N GLY A 142 10.01 -20.01 -25.80
CA GLY A 142 9.65 -21.28 -26.42
C GLY A 142 8.63 -21.15 -27.55
N LYS A 143 8.30 -22.29 -28.14
CA LYS A 143 7.46 -22.40 -29.32
C LYS A 143 5.98 -22.47 -28.93
N GLN A 144 5.20 -21.47 -29.33
CA GLN A 144 3.75 -21.58 -29.24
C GLN A 144 3.23 -22.55 -30.32
N THR A 145 2.62 -23.65 -29.87
CA THR A 145 2.09 -24.70 -30.78
C THR A 145 0.76 -24.32 -31.43
N LYS A 146 0.06 -23.30 -30.92
CA LYS A 146 -1.25 -22.85 -31.42
C LYS A 146 -1.26 -21.35 -31.66
N ALA A 147 -1.86 -20.95 -32.80
CA ALA A 147 -2.12 -19.53 -33.05
C ALA A 147 -3.13 -18.97 -32.05
N VAL A 148 -2.77 -17.88 -31.38
CA VAL A 148 -3.66 -17.17 -30.46
C VAL A 148 -4.19 -15.92 -31.16
N HIS A 149 -5.51 -15.76 -31.18
CA HIS A 149 -6.13 -14.53 -31.65
C HIS A 149 -6.07 -13.47 -30.55
N VAL A 150 -5.26 -12.45 -30.75
CA VAL A 150 -5.10 -11.35 -29.79
C VAL A 150 -6.07 -10.24 -30.15
N LYS A 151 -7.20 -10.23 -29.43
CA LYS A 151 -8.30 -9.29 -29.64
C LYS A 151 -8.78 -8.74 -28.30
N ASP A 152 -9.06 -7.45 -28.28
CA ASP A 152 -9.74 -6.79 -27.18
C ASP A 152 -10.82 -5.87 -27.74
N THR A 153 -12.08 -6.21 -27.50
CA THR A 153 -13.25 -5.49 -28.00
C THR A 153 -13.78 -4.46 -27.05
N GLU A 154 -13.38 -4.51 -25.78
CA GLU A 154 -13.89 -3.65 -24.71
C GLU A 154 -12.93 -2.51 -24.35
N GLY A 155 -11.73 -2.52 -24.93
CA GLY A 155 -10.69 -1.53 -24.60
C GLY A 155 -10.05 -1.74 -23.23
N LYS A 156 -10.18 -2.93 -22.63
CA LYS A 156 -9.55 -3.25 -21.35
C LYS A 156 -8.04 -3.46 -21.52
N ARG A 157 -7.27 -2.82 -20.66
CA ARG A 157 -5.80 -2.98 -20.57
C ARG A 157 -5.43 -3.48 -19.20
N TYR A 158 -4.66 -4.56 -19.17
CA TYR A 158 -4.06 -5.04 -17.92
C TYR A 158 -3.12 -3.97 -17.34
N PRO A 159 -3.03 -3.88 -16.00
CA PRO A 159 -2.15 -2.94 -15.34
C PRO A 159 -0.68 -3.21 -15.70
N ARG A 160 0.11 -2.17 -15.66
CA ARG A 160 1.56 -2.22 -15.89
C ARG A 160 2.29 -2.15 -14.56
N SER A 161 3.57 -2.53 -14.56
CA SER A 161 4.42 -2.51 -13.37
C SER A 161 4.84 -1.09 -12.93
N VAL A 162 4.66 -0.07 -13.78
CA VAL A 162 4.87 1.33 -13.42
C VAL A 162 3.52 2.00 -13.22
N LEU A 163 3.29 2.50 -12.01
CA LEU A 163 2.05 3.08 -11.53
C LEU A 163 2.27 4.56 -11.22
N TYR A 164 1.52 5.44 -11.86
CA TYR A 164 1.58 6.87 -11.55
C TYR A 164 0.52 7.23 -10.51
N PHE A 165 0.96 7.78 -9.37
CA PHE A 165 0.09 8.39 -8.36
C PHE A 165 0.70 9.69 -7.87
N LYS A 166 -0.15 10.72 -7.65
CA LYS A 166 0.29 11.95 -7.01
C LYS A 166 0.82 11.67 -5.61
N THR A 167 1.79 12.45 -5.18
CA THR A 167 2.24 12.49 -3.79
C THR A 167 1.14 13.02 -2.86
N ALA A 168 1.17 12.69 -1.57
CA ALA A 168 0.12 12.97 -0.60
C ALA A 168 0.02 14.46 -0.16
N GLU A 169 0.57 15.41 -0.92
CA GLU A 169 0.60 16.83 -0.52
C GLU A 169 -0.79 17.45 -0.38
N ASP A 170 -1.75 16.99 -1.19
CA ASP A 170 -3.14 17.48 -1.17
C ASP A 170 -4.00 16.81 -0.07
N GLU A 171 -3.46 15.78 0.62
CA GLU A 171 -4.17 14.99 1.64
C GLU A 171 -3.94 15.50 3.07
N GLY A 172 -3.29 16.65 3.24
CA GLY A 172 -2.81 17.14 4.52
C GLY A 172 -1.45 16.53 4.90
N LYS A 173 -0.57 17.34 5.47
CA LYS A 173 0.77 16.91 5.86
C LYS A 173 0.77 16.35 7.28
N LEU A 174 0.25 15.14 7.45
CA LEU A 174 0.13 14.47 8.76
C LEU A 174 1.40 13.71 9.17
N HIS A 175 2.24 13.34 8.20
CA HIS A 175 3.52 12.65 8.42
C HIS A 175 4.53 13.07 7.35
N PRO A 176 5.85 13.19 7.67
CA PRO A 176 6.88 13.60 6.70
C PRO A 176 6.99 12.70 5.47
N THR A 177 6.71 11.41 5.62
CA THR A 177 6.80 10.39 4.57
C THR A 177 5.42 9.79 4.21
N GLN A 178 4.34 10.54 4.44
CA GLN A 178 2.98 10.09 4.17
C GLN A 178 2.84 9.57 2.73
N LYS A 179 2.28 8.38 2.60
CA LYS A 179 1.96 7.79 1.30
C LYS A 179 0.56 8.23 0.83
N PRO A 180 0.31 8.34 -0.49
CA PRO A 180 -1.00 8.72 -1.00
C PRO A 180 -2.05 7.62 -0.80
N ILE A 181 -3.24 7.99 -0.34
CA ILE A 181 -4.35 7.04 -0.11
C ILE A 181 -4.69 6.30 -1.41
N ALA A 182 -4.75 7.00 -2.54
CA ALA A 182 -5.09 6.41 -3.83
C ALA A 182 -4.15 5.25 -4.26
N LEU A 183 -2.85 5.33 -3.95
CA LEU A 183 -1.91 4.23 -4.17
C LEU A 183 -2.25 3.03 -3.29
N TYR A 184 -2.54 3.26 -2.02
CA TYR A 184 -2.84 2.20 -1.06
C TYR A 184 -4.19 1.54 -1.35
N GLU A 185 -5.21 2.32 -1.75
CA GLU A 185 -6.48 1.76 -2.27
C GLU A 185 -6.26 0.85 -3.47
N TYR A 186 -5.44 1.28 -4.44
CA TYR A 186 -5.10 0.46 -5.60
C TYR A 186 -4.46 -0.86 -5.20
N LEU A 187 -3.48 -0.84 -4.28
CA LEU A 187 -2.81 -2.05 -3.80
C LEU A 187 -3.78 -2.95 -3.02
N ILE A 188 -4.58 -2.40 -2.13
CA ILE A 188 -5.59 -3.14 -1.35
C ILE A 188 -6.60 -3.81 -2.28
N ARG A 189 -7.17 -3.10 -3.26
CA ARG A 189 -8.11 -3.66 -4.23
C ARG A 189 -7.47 -4.75 -5.07
N THR A 190 -6.18 -4.61 -5.41
CA THR A 190 -5.45 -5.57 -6.24
C THR A 190 -5.17 -6.87 -5.48
N TYR A 191 -4.78 -6.81 -4.20
CA TYR A 191 -4.25 -7.96 -3.47
C TYR A 191 -5.15 -8.46 -2.34
N SER A 192 -6.39 -7.97 -2.25
CA SER A 192 -7.39 -8.43 -1.29
C SER A 192 -8.80 -8.33 -1.82
N ASN A 193 -9.73 -9.02 -1.16
CA ASN A 193 -11.17 -8.91 -1.39
C ASN A 193 -11.84 -8.06 -0.30
N GLU A 194 -13.08 -7.62 -0.54
CA GLU A 194 -13.89 -6.97 0.49
C GLU A 194 -14.08 -7.89 1.70
N GLY A 195 -14.00 -7.33 2.90
CA GLY A 195 -14.07 -8.08 4.15
C GLY A 195 -12.75 -8.72 4.60
N ASP A 196 -11.72 -8.77 3.74
CA ASP A 196 -10.39 -9.27 4.12
C ASP A 196 -9.75 -8.38 5.21
N THR A 197 -8.89 -8.99 6.02
CA THR A 197 -8.15 -8.30 7.08
C THR A 197 -6.77 -7.88 6.59
N ILE A 198 -6.52 -6.58 6.65
CA ILE A 198 -5.25 -5.95 6.29
C ILE A 198 -4.50 -5.57 7.56
N LEU A 199 -3.22 -5.91 7.62
CA LEU A 199 -2.32 -5.53 8.71
C LEU A 199 -1.30 -4.51 8.22
N ASP A 200 -1.14 -3.43 8.97
CA ASP A 200 -0.01 -2.50 8.84
C ASP A 200 0.75 -2.42 10.18
N PRO A 201 1.91 -3.07 10.29
CA PRO A 201 2.69 -3.09 11.53
C PRO A 201 3.47 -1.80 11.82
N CYS A 202 3.47 -0.84 10.88
CA CYS A 202 4.13 0.47 10.99
C CYS A 202 3.22 1.54 10.39
N MET A 203 1.98 1.69 10.92
CA MET A 203 0.92 2.44 10.24
C MET A 203 1.16 3.95 10.13
N GLY A 204 2.10 4.52 10.89
CA GLY A 204 2.40 5.94 10.88
C GLY A 204 1.14 6.79 11.11
N SER A 205 0.83 7.68 10.17
CA SER A 205 -0.39 8.50 10.20
C SER A 205 -1.67 7.79 9.71
N GLY A 206 -1.66 6.47 9.52
CA GLY A 206 -2.84 5.65 9.23
C GLY A 206 -3.32 5.66 7.78
N THR A 207 -2.44 5.85 6.80
CA THR A 207 -2.83 5.84 5.37
C THR A 207 -3.45 4.52 4.95
N THR A 208 -2.88 3.38 5.37
CA THR A 208 -3.42 2.04 5.11
C THR A 208 -4.83 1.89 5.68
N GLY A 209 -5.05 2.37 6.92
CA GLY A 209 -6.36 2.36 7.55
C GLY A 209 -7.39 3.20 6.80
N ALA A 210 -7.03 4.42 6.36
CA ALA A 210 -7.91 5.26 5.55
C ALA A 210 -8.29 4.58 4.23
N ALA A 211 -7.34 3.94 3.56
CA ALA A 211 -7.61 3.17 2.34
C ALA A 211 -8.47 1.92 2.60
N CYS A 212 -8.35 1.27 3.77
CA CYS A 212 -9.22 0.16 4.16
C CYS A 212 -10.68 0.61 4.37
N MET A 213 -10.90 1.81 4.96
CA MET A 213 -12.26 2.37 5.13
C MET A 213 -12.97 2.52 3.79
N THR A 214 -12.31 3.11 2.81
CA THR A 214 -12.91 3.38 1.48
C THR A 214 -13.06 2.15 0.61
N THR A 215 -12.39 1.05 0.99
CA THR A 215 -12.37 -0.19 0.21
C THR A 215 -13.10 -1.35 0.89
N ASN A 216 -13.78 -1.12 2.02
CA ASN A 216 -14.51 -2.13 2.80
C ASN A 216 -13.62 -3.30 3.26
N ARG A 217 -12.42 -3.02 3.77
CA ARG A 217 -11.54 -4.02 4.38
C ARG A 217 -11.46 -3.82 5.89
N ASN A 218 -11.26 -4.92 6.61
CA ASN A 218 -10.90 -4.86 8.01
C ASN A 218 -9.45 -4.40 8.16
N PHE A 219 -9.15 -3.67 9.21
CA PHE A 219 -7.82 -3.11 9.41
C PHE A 219 -7.31 -3.37 10.83
N ILE A 220 -6.06 -3.79 10.92
CA ILE A 220 -5.25 -3.84 12.13
C ILE A 220 -4.04 -2.94 11.89
N GLY A 221 -3.90 -1.89 12.68
CA GLY A 221 -2.79 -0.94 12.60
C GLY A 221 -1.98 -0.93 13.90
N ILE A 222 -0.66 -0.97 13.78
CA ILE A 222 0.26 -0.90 14.91
C ILE A 222 1.21 0.28 14.68
N GLU A 223 1.43 1.09 15.73
CA GLU A 223 2.36 2.20 15.71
C GLU A 223 3.00 2.36 17.09
N SER A 224 4.31 2.30 17.13
CA SER A 224 5.08 2.40 18.39
C SER A 224 5.22 3.85 18.87
N ASN A 225 5.25 4.81 17.95
CA ASN A 225 5.32 6.22 18.29
C ASN A 225 3.94 6.75 18.66
N THR A 226 3.77 7.16 19.93
CA THR A 226 2.49 7.63 20.47
C THR A 226 1.94 8.86 19.75
N GLU A 227 2.78 9.76 19.26
CA GLU A 227 2.34 10.95 18.52
C GLU A 227 1.70 10.54 17.19
N TYR A 228 2.36 9.69 16.40
CA TYR A 228 1.81 9.18 15.14
C TYR A 228 0.60 8.28 15.36
N TYR A 229 0.59 7.47 16.41
CA TYR A 229 -0.60 6.71 16.80
C TYR A 229 -1.81 7.62 17.05
N ASN A 230 -1.63 8.72 17.80
CA ASN A 230 -2.71 9.67 18.07
C ASN A 230 -3.21 10.35 16.78
N ILE A 231 -2.31 10.70 15.86
CA ILE A 231 -2.67 11.25 14.55
C ILE A 231 -3.51 10.23 13.77
N ALA A 232 -3.06 8.97 13.68
CA ALA A 232 -3.76 7.90 13.00
C ALA A 232 -5.12 7.63 13.63
N SER A 233 -5.19 7.53 14.97
CA SER A 233 -6.42 7.29 15.71
C SER A 233 -7.47 8.39 15.43
N ASN A 234 -7.07 9.65 15.46
CA ASN A 234 -7.97 10.76 15.14
C ASN A 234 -8.43 10.74 13.66
N ARG A 235 -7.54 10.41 12.74
CA ARG A 235 -7.85 10.32 11.29
C ARG A 235 -8.81 9.19 10.96
N LEU A 236 -8.73 8.07 11.69
CA LEU A 236 -9.46 6.84 11.40
C LEU A 236 -10.73 6.67 12.25
N GLN A 237 -11.07 7.67 13.07
CA GLN A 237 -12.37 7.67 13.73
C GLN A 237 -13.49 7.73 12.67
N PRO A 238 -14.57 6.96 12.85
CA PRO A 238 -15.77 7.16 12.05
C PRO A 238 -16.15 8.63 12.14
N VAL A 239 -16.41 9.27 11.02
CA VAL A 239 -17.05 10.58 11.02
C VAL A 239 -18.47 10.34 11.53
N ASP A 240 -18.66 10.35 12.83
CA ASP A 240 -19.99 10.45 13.40
C ASP A 240 -20.62 11.66 12.72
N LYS A 241 -21.79 11.43 12.11
CA LYS A 241 -22.58 12.51 11.54
C LYS A 241 -22.65 13.58 12.61
N VAL A 242 -21.91 14.66 12.39
CA VAL A 242 -22.01 15.85 13.22
C VAL A 242 -23.50 16.11 13.33
N ALA A 243 -24.04 15.98 14.54
CA ALA A 243 -25.42 16.31 14.82
C ALA A 243 -25.61 17.70 14.25
N GLN A 244 -26.38 17.81 13.17
CA GLN A 244 -26.88 19.09 12.71
C GLN A 244 -27.70 19.63 13.87
N SER A 245 -27.09 20.52 14.64
CA SER A 245 -27.88 21.32 15.58
C SER A 245 -28.95 22.00 14.72
N PRO A 246 -30.22 21.91 15.13
CA PRO A 246 -31.28 22.66 14.44
C PRO A 246 -30.88 24.14 14.44
N LEU A 247 -30.73 24.72 13.25
CA LEU A 247 -30.70 26.15 13.08
C LEU A 247 -32.02 26.68 13.68
N GLU A 248 -31.96 27.23 14.87
CA GLU A 248 -33.07 28.05 15.43
C GLU A 248 -33.26 29.21 14.46
N PHE A 249 -34.39 29.14 13.77
CA PHE A 249 -34.91 30.23 12.94
C PHE A 249 -35.32 31.37 13.93
N ILE A 250 -34.42 32.31 14.13
CA ILE A 250 -34.80 33.57 14.82
C ILE A 250 -35.71 34.33 13.89
N MET A 251 -36.99 34.17 14.08
CA MET A 251 -38.02 35.05 13.49
C MET A 251 -37.90 36.40 14.16
N PHE A 252 -37.33 37.37 13.46
CA PHE A 252 -37.51 38.76 13.84
C PHE A 252 -38.96 39.17 13.53
N GLY A 253 -39.79 39.18 14.59
CA GLY A 253 -41.04 39.90 14.57
C GLY A 253 -40.76 41.40 14.56
N GLY A 254 -41.15 42.06 13.51
CA GLY A 254 -41.20 43.49 13.39
C GLY A 254 -42.63 43.90 13.07
N THR A 255 -43.34 44.36 14.07
CA THR A 255 -44.60 45.11 13.96
C THR A 255 -44.36 46.50 13.39
N LEU A 256 -45.09 46.88 12.40
CA LEU A 256 -45.95 47.98 12.09
C LEU A 256 -46.09 48.19 10.59
#